data_8159efd1f0668ae82b5b9712337c2038
#
_entry.id   8159efd1f0668ae82b5b9712337c2038
#
_cell.length_a   1.000
_cell.length_b   1.000
_cell.length_c   1.000
_cell.angle_alpha   90.00
_cell.angle_beta   90.00
_cell.angle_gamma   90.00
#
_symmetry.space_group_name_H-M   'P 1'
#
loop_
_entity.id
_entity.type
_entity.pdbx_description
1 polymer ?
#
loop_
_entity_poly.entity_id
_entity_poly.type
_entity_poly.pdbx_seq_one_letter_code
_entity_poly.pdbx_strand_id
1 'polypeptide(L)'
;MKFHGKKVSMLSDPSMITMLSNDFGYDHAYERFLDYYVEKDTLVIIMSSGGESPNMLNCLNWCEETKTNYGVLTVFKSDNKIRTVAKNALWNYHIDSDSYGVVECVHQIFLHGVV
;
A
#
# COMPACT_ATOMS: atom_id res chain seq x y z
N MET A 1 1.26 9.72 -13.27
CA MET A 1 1.66 10.98 -12.61
C MET A 1 3.17 10.97 -12.34
N LYS A 2 3.81 12.10 -12.46
CA LYS A 2 5.23 12.28 -12.06
C LYS A 2 5.30 13.21 -10.87
N PHE A 3 6.13 12.88 -9.91
CA PHE A 3 6.39 13.72 -8.75
C PHE A 3 7.90 13.83 -8.56
N HIS A 4 8.46 15.03 -8.65
CA HIS A 4 9.92 15.27 -8.65
C HIS A 4 10.68 14.33 -9.58
N GLY A 5 10.16 14.11 -10.79
CA GLY A 5 10.76 13.21 -11.78
C GLY A 5 10.47 11.74 -11.58
N LYS A 6 9.77 11.34 -10.52
CA LYS A 6 9.36 9.96 -10.27
C LYS A 6 8.02 9.66 -10.93
N LYS A 7 7.86 8.44 -11.40
CA LYS A 7 6.56 7.95 -11.87
C LYS A 7 5.79 7.38 -10.70
N VAL A 8 4.53 7.77 -10.57
CA VAL A 8 3.63 7.24 -9.54
C VAL A 8 2.42 6.63 -10.23
N SER A 9 2.06 5.42 -9.84
CA SER A 9 0.87 4.72 -10.35
C SER A 9 0.08 4.16 -9.18
N MET A 10 -1.23 4.07 -9.37
CA MET A 10 -2.12 3.41 -8.43
C MET A 10 -3.25 2.74 -9.20
N LEU A 11 -3.84 1.72 -8.62
CA LEU A 11 -5.02 1.08 -9.21
C LEU A 11 -6.25 1.96 -8.94
N SER A 12 -6.59 2.78 -9.92
CA SER A 12 -7.70 3.73 -9.82
C SER A 12 -8.69 3.64 -10.99
N ASP A 13 -8.36 2.91 -12.04
CA ASP A 13 -9.26 2.71 -13.18
C ASP A 13 -10.40 1.75 -12.78
N PRO A 14 -11.67 2.21 -12.80
CA PRO A 14 -12.80 1.36 -12.43
C PRO A 14 -12.92 0.09 -13.27
N SER A 15 -12.62 0.16 -14.56
CA SER A 15 -12.68 -1.00 -15.45
C SER A 15 -11.65 -2.05 -15.04
N MET A 16 -10.44 -1.65 -14.69
CA MET A 16 -9.39 -2.56 -14.25
C MET A 16 -9.72 -3.15 -12.88
N ILE A 17 -10.20 -2.35 -11.94
CA ILE A 17 -10.62 -2.85 -10.62
C ILE A 17 -11.72 -3.90 -10.78
N THR A 18 -12.72 -3.63 -11.63
CA THR A 18 -13.83 -4.54 -11.89
C THR A 18 -13.32 -5.85 -12.51
N MET A 19 -12.48 -5.76 -13.53
CA MET A 19 -11.93 -6.93 -14.21
C MET A 19 -11.11 -7.80 -13.25
N LEU A 20 -10.17 -7.22 -12.53
CA LEU A 20 -9.31 -7.94 -11.59
C LEU A 20 -10.13 -8.54 -10.45
N SER A 21 -11.13 -7.82 -9.95
CA SER A 21 -12.01 -8.31 -8.88
C SER A 21 -12.87 -9.46 -9.35
N ASN A 22 -13.39 -9.40 -10.58
CA ASN A 22 -14.18 -10.46 -11.17
C ASN A 22 -13.36 -11.74 -11.42
N ASP A 23 -12.15 -11.59 -11.91
CA ASP A 23 -11.31 -12.73 -12.30
C ASP A 23 -10.59 -13.38 -11.11
N PHE A 24 -10.18 -12.58 -10.12
CA PHE A 24 -9.33 -13.05 -9.01
C PHE A 24 -9.93 -12.81 -7.62
N GLY A 25 -11.06 -12.13 -7.52
CA GLY A 25 -11.64 -11.68 -6.27
C GLY A 25 -11.06 -10.34 -5.81
N TYR A 26 -11.86 -9.54 -5.12
CA TYR A 26 -11.46 -8.20 -4.67
C TYR A 26 -10.23 -8.24 -3.75
N ASP A 27 -10.11 -9.26 -2.90
CA ASP A 27 -8.98 -9.39 -1.98
C ASP A 27 -7.63 -9.56 -2.71
N HIS A 28 -7.65 -10.01 -3.96
CA HIS A 28 -6.46 -10.24 -4.78
C HIS A 28 -6.29 -9.22 -5.90
N ALA A 29 -7.23 -8.28 -6.08
CA ALA A 29 -7.20 -7.34 -7.19
C ALA A 29 -5.95 -6.45 -7.17
N TYR A 30 -5.60 -5.88 -6.03
CA TYR A 30 -4.41 -5.02 -5.90
C TYR A 30 -3.11 -5.80 -6.05
N GLU A 31 -3.04 -6.99 -5.47
CA GLU A 31 -1.89 -7.90 -5.63
C GLU A 31 -1.66 -8.24 -7.10
N ARG A 32 -2.72 -8.56 -7.84
CA ARG A 32 -2.62 -8.84 -9.28
C ARG A 32 -2.21 -7.63 -10.08
N PHE A 33 -2.66 -6.45 -9.68
CA PHE A 33 -2.19 -5.20 -10.28
C PHE A 33 -0.68 -5.05 -10.13
N LEU A 34 -0.13 -5.35 -8.96
CA LEU A 34 1.31 -5.32 -8.74
C LEU A 34 2.04 -6.28 -9.67
N ASP A 35 1.51 -7.48 -9.84
CA ASP A 35 2.08 -8.50 -10.74
C ASP A 35 2.25 -7.98 -12.18
N TYR A 36 1.29 -7.17 -12.65
CA TYR A 36 1.32 -6.64 -14.01
C TYR A 36 2.19 -5.40 -14.17
N TYR A 37 2.30 -4.56 -13.16
CA TYR A 37 2.82 -3.20 -13.31
C TYR A 37 4.12 -2.92 -12.57
N VAL A 38 4.51 -3.74 -11.60
CA VAL A 38 5.76 -3.53 -10.87
C VAL A 38 6.96 -3.91 -11.73
N GLU A 39 7.86 -2.98 -11.86
CA GLU A 39 9.13 -3.17 -12.56
C GLU A 39 10.29 -3.19 -11.56
N LYS A 40 11.48 -3.50 -12.05
CA LYS A 40 12.72 -3.37 -11.27
C LYS A 40 12.85 -1.92 -10.75
N ASP A 41 13.32 -1.77 -9.54
CA ASP A 41 13.50 -0.47 -8.87
C ASP A 41 12.19 0.27 -8.54
N THR A 42 11.08 -0.47 -8.47
CA THR A 42 9.81 0.06 -7.99
C THR A 42 9.75 0.01 -6.46
N LEU A 43 9.22 1.08 -5.88
CA LEU A 43 8.87 1.14 -4.46
C LEU A 43 7.35 1.05 -4.35
N VAL A 44 6.86 0.08 -3.60
CA VAL A 44 5.43 -0.08 -3.32
C VAL A 44 5.10 0.59 -1.99
N ILE A 45 4.10 1.44 -1.96
CA ILE A 45 3.63 2.07 -0.73
C ILE A 45 2.25 1.52 -0.41
N ILE A 46 2.15 0.80 0.71
CA ILE A 46 0.91 0.19 1.19
C ILE A 46 0.30 1.09 2.26
N MET A 47 -0.90 1.57 2.01
CA MET A 47 -1.62 2.44 2.93
C MET A 47 -2.90 1.76 3.38
N SER A 48 -3.07 1.58 4.67
CA SER A 48 -4.27 0.99 5.25
C SER A 48 -4.57 1.60 6.61
N SER A 49 -5.74 2.19 6.74
CA SER A 49 -6.15 2.80 8.02
C SER A 49 -6.24 1.75 9.14
N GLY A 50 -6.98 0.69 8.91
CA GLY A 50 -7.14 -0.38 9.91
C GLY A 50 -5.95 -1.32 9.99
N GLY A 51 -5.15 -1.43 8.94
CA GLY A 51 -4.00 -2.32 8.88
C GLY A 51 -4.35 -3.80 8.86
N GLU A 52 -5.60 -4.15 8.54
CA GLU A 52 -6.08 -5.54 8.58
C GLU A 52 -6.82 -5.96 7.31
N SER A 53 -6.91 -5.10 6.31
CA SER A 53 -7.59 -5.39 5.06
C SER A 53 -6.90 -6.52 4.28
N PRO A 54 -7.62 -7.60 3.92
CA PRO A 54 -7.02 -8.74 3.22
C PRO A 54 -6.32 -8.36 1.92
N ASN A 55 -6.86 -7.43 1.15
CA ASN A 55 -6.25 -6.97 -0.09
C ASN A 55 -4.88 -6.30 0.13
N MET A 56 -4.74 -5.53 1.19
CA MET A 56 -3.46 -4.89 1.53
C MET A 56 -2.46 -5.88 2.13
N LEU A 57 -2.93 -6.84 2.92
CA LEU A 57 -2.09 -7.94 3.41
C LEU A 57 -1.56 -8.80 2.25
N ASN A 58 -2.38 -9.07 1.26
CA ASN A 58 -1.94 -9.78 0.06
C ASN A 58 -0.89 -9.01 -0.73
N CYS A 59 -1.01 -7.69 -0.82
CA CYS A 59 0.03 -6.84 -1.42
C CYS A 59 1.34 -6.92 -0.65
N LEU A 60 1.28 -6.90 0.67
CA LEU A 60 2.46 -7.02 1.52
C LEU A 60 3.14 -8.36 1.30
N ASN A 61 2.38 -9.45 1.33
CA ASN A 61 2.90 -10.79 1.10
C ASN A 61 3.54 -10.91 -0.29
N TRP A 62 2.92 -10.31 -1.29
CA TRP A 62 3.48 -10.26 -2.65
C TRP A 62 4.85 -9.54 -2.66
N CYS A 63 4.96 -8.42 -1.97
CA CYS A 63 6.24 -7.69 -1.87
C CYS A 63 7.31 -8.52 -1.16
N GLU A 64 6.95 -9.22 -0.10
CA GLU A 64 7.87 -10.10 0.62
C GLU A 64 8.35 -11.28 -0.26
N GLU A 65 7.44 -11.93 -0.97
CA GLU A 65 7.74 -13.07 -1.84
C GLU A 65 8.62 -12.67 -3.03
N THR A 66 8.35 -11.53 -3.64
CA THR A 66 9.09 -11.04 -4.81
C THR A 66 10.33 -10.23 -4.44
N LYS A 67 10.56 -9.97 -3.17
CA LYS A 67 11.64 -9.12 -2.66
C LYS A 67 11.58 -7.70 -3.23
N THR A 68 10.37 -7.21 -3.46
CA THR A 68 10.13 -5.84 -3.90
C THR A 68 10.21 -4.91 -2.70
N ASN A 69 10.88 -3.78 -2.84
CA ASN A 69 10.95 -2.77 -1.79
C ASN A 69 9.58 -2.18 -1.52
N TYR A 70 9.22 -2.07 -0.25
CA TYR A 70 7.94 -1.49 0.13
C TYR A 70 8.01 -0.73 1.44
N GLY A 71 7.08 0.17 1.64
CA GLY A 71 6.84 0.83 2.91
C GLY A 71 5.37 0.72 3.29
N VAL A 72 5.06 0.81 4.57
CA VAL A 72 3.68 0.73 5.06
C VAL A 72 3.30 1.96 5.88
N LEU A 73 2.08 2.41 5.68
CA LEU A 73 1.45 3.50 6.42
C LEU A 73 0.16 2.97 7.04
N THR A 74 0.10 2.94 8.37
CA THR A 74 -1.07 2.43 9.10
C THR A 74 -1.51 3.40 10.18
N VAL A 75 -2.69 3.17 10.72
CA VAL A 75 -3.30 3.96 11.79
C VAL A 75 -4.12 3.11 12.73
N PHE A 76 -4.76 3.77 13.67
CA PHE A 76 -5.64 3.21 14.69
C PHE A 76 -4.91 2.25 15.62
N LYS A 77 -5.13 0.95 15.47
CA LYS A 77 -4.49 -0.05 16.34
C LYS A 77 -2.99 -0.12 16.10
N SER A 78 -2.21 0.05 17.16
CA SER A 78 -0.75 -0.07 17.09
C SER A 78 -0.27 -1.49 16.80
N ASP A 79 -1.11 -2.49 17.08
CA ASP A 79 -0.84 -3.92 16.87
C ASP A 79 -1.55 -4.49 15.63
N ASN A 80 -1.90 -3.66 14.66
CA ASN A 80 -2.56 -4.13 13.44
C ASN A 80 -1.66 -5.11 12.66
N LYS A 81 -2.29 -6.00 11.88
CA LYS A 81 -1.59 -7.09 11.19
C LYS A 81 -0.53 -6.61 10.22
N ILE A 82 -0.83 -5.58 9.43
CA ILE A 82 0.13 -5.03 8.45
C ILE A 82 1.39 -4.57 9.16
N ARG A 83 1.23 -3.82 10.24
CA ARG A 83 2.36 -3.30 11.00
C ARG A 83 3.22 -4.42 11.60
N THR A 84 2.58 -5.46 12.11
CA THR A 84 3.29 -6.56 12.76
C THR A 84 3.99 -7.52 11.80
N VAL A 85 3.46 -7.70 10.59
CA VAL A 85 4.05 -8.61 9.59
C VAL A 85 4.98 -7.92 8.60
N ALA A 86 5.05 -6.61 8.59
CA ALA A 86 5.90 -5.83 7.68
C ALA A 86 7.36 -5.81 8.15
N LYS A 87 8.01 -6.98 8.14
CA LYS A 87 9.37 -7.16 8.70
C LYS A 87 10.47 -6.59 7.83
N ASN A 88 10.31 -6.61 6.53
CA ASN A 88 11.30 -6.13 5.57
C ASN A 88 10.90 -4.82 4.92
N ALA A 89 9.94 -4.10 5.49
CA ALA A 89 9.56 -2.77 5.02
C ALA A 89 10.71 -1.78 5.17
N LEU A 90 10.89 -0.91 4.18
CA LEU A 90 11.86 0.19 4.28
C LEU A 90 11.45 1.19 5.36
N TRP A 91 10.15 1.37 5.56
CA TRP A 91 9.59 2.08 6.71
C TRP A 91 8.27 1.44 7.12
N ASN A 92 7.97 1.55 8.39
CA ASN A 92 6.73 1.05 8.99
C ASN A 92 6.18 2.20 9.84
N TYR A 93 5.47 3.12 9.19
CA TYR A 93 5.00 4.35 9.80
C TYR A 93 3.57 4.19 10.30
N HIS A 94 3.38 4.40 11.58
CA HIS A 94 2.08 4.29 12.24
C HIS A 94 1.67 5.62 12.85
N ILE A 95 0.41 6.01 12.67
CA ILE A 95 -0.16 7.21 13.27
C ILE A 95 -1.15 6.78 14.35
N ASP A 96 -0.86 7.17 15.57
CA ASP A 96 -1.72 6.91 16.72
C ASP A 96 -2.81 7.99 16.78
N SER A 97 -3.89 7.78 16.06
CA SER A 97 -5.02 8.70 15.99
C SER A 97 -6.31 7.96 15.66
N ASP A 98 -7.42 8.42 16.22
CA ASP A 98 -8.77 7.92 15.96
C ASP A 98 -9.49 8.72 14.85
N SER A 99 -8.87 9.77 14.35
CA SER A 99 -9.49 10.66 13.39
C SER A 99 -8.99 10.39 11.97
N TYR A 100 -9.88 9.99 11.07
CA TYR A 100 -9.57 9.81 9.64
C TYR A 100 -9.01 11.09 9.01
N GLY A 101 -9.59 12.25 9.33
CA GLY A 101 -9.15 13.52 8.78
C GLY A 101 -7.71 13.84 9.15
N VAL A 102 -7.35 13.68 10.43
CA VAL A 102 -5.98 13.90 10.92
C VAL A 102 -5.02 12.92 10.23
N VAL A 103 -5.40 11.66 10.19
CA VAL A 103 -4.59 10.59 9.60
C VAL A 103 -4.30 10.82 8.12
N GLU A 104 -5.31 11.13 7.35
CA GLU A 104 -5.16 11.37 5.91
C GLU A 104 -4.23 12.58 5.67
N CYS A 105 -4.37 13.65 6.46
CA CYS A 105 -3.49 14.81 6.37
C CYS A 105 -2.04 14.46 6.72
N VAL A 106 -1.81 13.69 7.77
CA VAL A 106 -0.45 13.30 8.19
C VAL A 106 0.17 12.34 7.18
N HIS A 107 -0.58 11.39 6.63
CA HIS A 107 -0.11 10.52 5.54
C HIS A 107 0.31 11.36 4.33
N GLN A 108 -0.45 12.39 4.00
CA GLN A 108 -0.12 13.28 2.88
C GLN A 108 1.18 14.04 3.13
N ILE A 109 1.37 14.56 4.35
CA ILE A 109 2.62 15.22 4.75
C ILE A 109 3.80 14.26 4.61
N PHE A 110 3.65 13.03 5.10
CA PHE A 110 4.67 11.99 5.00
C PHE A 110 5.04 11.71 3.54
N LEU A 111 4.03 11.51 2.67
CA LEU A 111 4.26 11.25 1.25
C LEU A 111 4.99 12.39 0.56
N HIS A 112 4.71 13.63 0.91
CA HIS A 112 5.46 14.78 0.42
C HIS A 112 6.93 14.76 0.86
N GLY A 113 7.21 14.24 2.03
CA GLY A 113 8.58 14.11 2.53
C GLY A 113 9.38 12.98 1.85
N VAL A 114 8.72 11.96 1.34
CA VAL A 114 9.36 10.81 0.67
C VAL A 114 9.86 11.15 -0.73
N VAL A 115 9.24 12.10 -1.38
CA VAL A 115 9.65 12.53 -2.72
C VAL A 115 10.59 13.70 -2.66
#